data_295e1a2d854998b7edde86910bec5a76
#
_entry.id   295e1a2d854998b7edde86910bec5a76
#
_cell.length_a   1.000
_cell.length_b   1.000
_cell.length_c   1.000
_cell.angle_alpha   90.00
_cell.angle_beta   90.00
_cell.angle_gamma   90.00
#
_symmetry.space_group_name_H-M   'P 1'
#
loop_
_entity.id
_entity.type
_entity.pdbx_description
1 polymer ?
#
loop_
_entity_poly.entity_id
_entity_poly.type
_entity_poly.pdbx_seq_one_letter_code
_entity_poly.pdbx_strand_id
1 'polypeptide(L)' 'MIRFDRLWKLMEQKHISTYQLREQCGIDSKTVRRLRANENTETKTLNKLCAFLDCRLEDIAEYIPDRQD' A
#
# COMPACT_ATOMS: atom_id res chain seq x y z
N MET A 1 1.33 11.98 9.12
CA MET A 1 0.47 10.84 8.78
C MET A 1 1.18 9.94 7.78
N ILE A 2 0.85 8.69 7.76
CA ILE A 2 1.37 7.74 6.78
C ILE A 2 0.45 7.75 5.56
N ARG A 3 1.03 7.87 4.36
CA ARG A 3 0.27 7.85 3.11
C ARG A 3 0.77 6.73 2.21
N PHE A 4 -0.14 6.18 1.42
CA PHE A 4 0.14 5.08 0.50
C PHE A 4 0.00 5.47 -0.97
N ASP A 5 0.16 6.74 -1.28
CA ASP A 5 0.08 7.22 -2.66
C ASP A 5 1.12 6.54 -3.54
N ARG A 6 2.29 6.27 -2.98
CA ARG A 6 3.38 5.60 -3.70
C ARG A 6 3.01 4.17 -4.11
N LEU A 7 2.20 3.50 -3.28
CA LEU A 7 1.73 2.15 -3.59
C LEU A 7 0.96 2.13 -4.91
N TRP A 8 0.03 3.08 -5.07
CA TRP A 8 -0.81 3.13 -6.27
C TRP A 8 0.00 3.48 -7.52
N LYS A 9 0.97 4.37 -7.38
CA LYS A 9 1.87 4.72 -8.48
C LYS A 9 2.73 3.53 -8.90
N LEU A 10 3.26 2.81 -7.93
CA LEU A 10 4.09 1.64 -8.21
C LEU A 10 3.29 0.55 -8.90
N MET A 11 2.05 0.31 -8.44
CA MET A 11 1.17 -0.67 -9.06
C MET A 11 0.87 -0.29 -10.51
N GLU A 12 0.62 0.99 -10.76
CA GLU A 12 0.38 1.48 -12.12
C GLU A 12 1.60 1.23 -13.00
N GLN A 13 2.79 1.53 -12.50
CA GLN A 13 4.04 1.30 -13.24
C GLN A 13 4.27 -0.17 -13.55
N LYS A 14 3.88 -1.06 -12.65
CA LYS A 14 4.05 -2.51 -12.81
C LYS A 14 2.86 -3.17 -13.48
N HIS A 15 1.84 -2.39 -13.83
CA HIS A 15 0.60 -2.90 -14.45
C HIS A 15 -0.10 -3.94 -13.56
N ILE A 16 -0.14 -3.67 -12.26
CA ILE A 16 -0.77 -4.54 -11.28
C ILE A 16 -2.07 -3.90 -10.82
N SER A 17 -3.17 -4.66 -10.88
CA SER A 17 -4.49 -4.19 -10.48
C SER A 17 -4.78 -4.55 -9.02
N THR A 18 -5.80 -3.91 -8.44
CA THR A 18 -6.27 -4.28 -7.10
C THR A 18 -6.84 -5.69 -7.08
N TYR A 19 -7.38 -6.15 -8.21
CA TYR A 19 -7.82 -7.53 -8.35
C TYR A 19 -6.66 -8.50 -8.09
N GLN A 20 -5.49 -8.21 -8.67
CA GLN A 20 -4.30 -9.03 -8.47
C GLN A 20 -3.83 -8.98 -7.02
N LEU A 21 -3.95 -7.85 -6.34
CA LEU A 21 -3.63 -7.77 -4.92
C LEU A 21 -4.49 -8.73 -4.11
N ARG A 22 -5.78 -8.80 -4.42
CA ARG A 22 -6.70 -9.68 -3.70
C ARG A 22 -6.46 -11.14 -4.00
N GLU A 23 -6.29 -11.48 -5.28
CA GLU A 23 -6.20 -12.88 -5.72
C GLU A 23 -4.81 -13.48 -5.55
N GLN A 24 -3.77 -12.70 -5.76
CA GLN A 24 -2.40 -13.21 -5.77
C GLN A 24 -1.63 -12.86 -4.51
N CYS A 25 -1.90 -11.71 -3.92
CA CYS A 25 -1.20 -11.25 -2.73
C CYS A 25 -1.94 -11.61 -1.44
N GLY A 26 -3.23 -11.93 -1.54
CA GLY A 26 -4.03 -12.27 -0.38
C GLY A 26 -4.47 -11.07 0.46
N ILE A 27 -4.56 -9.91 -0.16
CA ILE A 27 -5.03 -8.69 0.50
C ILE A 27 -6.54 -8.55 0.22
N ASP A 28 -7.36 -8.54 1.26
CA ASP A 28 -8.81 -8.47 1.05
C ASP A 28 -9.26 -7.06 0.66
N SER A 29 -10.51 -6.95 0.17
CA SER A 29 -11.02 -5.67 -0.33
C SER A 29 -11.16 -4.63 0.78
N LYS A 30 -11.39 -5.05 2.01
CA LYS A 30 -11.47 -4.15 3.16
C LYS A 30 -10.11 -3.51 3.42
N THR A 31 -9.05 -4.29 3.35
CA THR A 31 -7.68 -3.81 3.52
C THR A 31 -7.29 -2.87 2.38
N VAL A 32 -7.66 -3.19 1.14
CA VAL A 32 -7.42 -2.30 0.00
C VAL A 32 -8.08 -0.95 0.24
N ARG A 33 -9.33 -0.95 0.71
CA ARG A 33 -10.05 0.28 0.99
C ARG A 33 -9.38 1.12 2.08
N ARG A 34 -8.87 0.46 3.13
CA ARG A 34 -8.12 1.14 4.19
C ARG A 34 -6.85 1.77 3.66
N LEU A 35 -6.13 1.07 2.81
CA LEU A 35 -4.92 1.60 2.18
C LEU A 35 -5.24 2.83 1.33
N ARG A 36 -6.33 2.80 0.57
CA ARG A 36 -6.74 3.95 -0.25
C ARG A 36 -7.09 5.16 0.60
N ALA A 37 -7.64 4.93 1.78
CA ALA A 37 -8.00 6.01 2.71
C ALA A 37 -6.85 6.43 3.61
N ASN A 38 -5.67 5.83 3.44
CA ASN A 38 -4.50 6.06 4.29
C ASN A 38 -4.80 5.79 5.76
N GLU A 39 -5.62 4.77 6.00
CA GLU A 39 -5.96 4.34 7.35
C GLU A 39 -4.95 3.34 7.86
N ASN A 40 -5.07 3.03 9.14
CA ASN A 40 -4.18 2.12 9.82
C ASN A 40 -4.20 0.73 9.18
N THR A 41 -3.01 0.14 9.05
CA THR A 41 -2.89 -1.22 8.53
C THR A 41 -1.77 -1.94 9.30
N GLU A 42 -1.82 -3.25 9.30
CA GLU A 42 -0.83 -4.05 10.02
C GLU A 42 0.48 -4.11 9.23
N THR A 43 1.59 -4.18 9.96
CA THR A 43 2.90 -4.37 9.30
C THR A 43 2.95 -5.68 8.53
N LYS A 44 2.19 -6.68 8.95
CA LYS A 44 2.04 -7.94 8.23
C LYS A 44 1.53 -7.72 6.80
N THR A 45 0.57 -6.81 6.65
CA THR A 45 0.04 -6.43 5.33
C THR A 45 1.12 -5.74 4.49
N LEU A 46 1.87 -4.83 5.10
CA LEU A 46 2.95 -4.14 4.42
C LEU A 46 4.03 -5.12 3.96
N ASN A 47 4.32 -6.11 4.80
CA ASN A 47 5.27 -7.16 4.44
C ASN A 47 4.81 -7.94 3.20
N LYS A 48 3.52 -8.29 3.15
CA LYS A 48 2.96 -9.00 2.00
C LYS A 48 3.06 -8.17 0.72
N LEU A 49 2.75 -6.89 0.83
CA LEU A 49 2.81 -5.98 -0.32
C LEU A 49 4.24 -5.85 -0.85
N CYS A 50 5.19 -5.64 0.03
CA CYS A 50 6.59 -5.51 -0.37
C CYS A 50 7.10 -6.81 -1.02
N ALA A 51 6.73 -7.94 -0.47
CA ALA A 51 7.15 -9.24 -1.03
C ALA A 51 6.51 -9.46 -2.41
N PHE A 52 5.22 -9.15 -2.56
CA PHE A 52 4.51 -9.34 -3.82
C PHE A 52 5.02 -8.41 -4.91
N LEU A 53 5.26 -7.15 -4.55
CA LEU A 53 5.72 -6.12 -5.50
C LEU A 53 7.22 -6.10 -5.68
N ASP A 54 7.94 -6.91 -4.90
CA ASP A 54 9.40 -6.96 -4.91
C ASP A 54 9.98 -5.56 -4.77
N CYS A 55 9.62 -4.90 -3.69
CA CYS A 55 10.00 -3.51 -3.45
C CYS A 55 10.31 -3.28 -1.99
N ARG A 56 10.74 -2.06 -1.67
CA ARG A 56 11.05 -1.64 -0.31
C ARG A 56 9.83 -0.93 0.28
N LEU A 57 9.81 -0.81 1.60
CA LEU A 57 8.71 -0.15 2.29
C LEU A 57 8.53 1.29 1.82
N GLU A 58 9.61 2.01 1.61
CA GLU A 58 9.57 3.40 1.16
C GLU A 58 9.03 3.54 -0.27
N ASP A 59 8.95 2.44 -1.01
CA ASP A 59 8.38 2.46 -2.36
C ASP A 59 6.84 2.45 -2.34
N ILE A 60 6.24 2.10 -1.21
CA ILE A 60 4.78 2.00 -1.10
C ILE A 60 4.19 2.94 -0.05
N ALA A 61 5.01 3.48 0.84
CA ALA A 61 4.51 4.32 1.94
C ALA A 61 5.48 5.46 2.20
N GLU A 62 4.95 6.54 2.77
CA GLU A 62 5.76 7.65 3.19
C GLU A 62 5.13 8.32 4.40
N TYR A 63 5.95 8.99 5.19
CA TYR A 63 5.48 9.78 6.32
C TYR A 63 5.42 11.25 5.90
N ILE A 64 4.26 11.85 6.08
CA ILE A 64 4.07 13.28 5.86
C ILE A 64 3.87 13.90 7.24
N PRO A 65 4.74 14.82 7.68
CA PRO A 65 4.56 15.45 8.97
C PRO A 65 3.23 16.17 9.07
N ASP A 66 2.54 15.99 10.18
CA ASP A 66 1.32 16.72 10.47
C ASP A 66 1.71 18.16 10.78
N ARG A 67 1.16 19.10 10.03
CA ARG A 67 1.47 20.50 10.23
C ARG A 67 0.54 21.09 11.27
N GLN A 68 1.14 21.79 12.19
CA GLN A 68 0.39 22.55 13.19
C GLN A 68 0.82 23.99 13.09
N ASP A 69 -0.03 24.78 12.54
CA ASP A 69 0.21 26.21 12.42
C ASP A 69 -0.50 26.97 13.52
#